data_62e9c411f71c0530127048708f3dab51
#
_entry.id   62e9c411f71c0530127048708f3dab51
#
_cell.length_a   1.000
_cell.length_b   1.000
_cell.length_c   1.000
_cell.angle_alpha   90.00
_cell.angle_beta   90.00
_cell.angle_gamma   90.00
#
_symmetry.space_group_name_H-M   'P 1'
#
loop_
_entity.id
_entity.type
_entity.pdbx_description
1 polymer ?
#
loop_
_entity_poly.entity_id
_entity_poly.type
_entity_poly.pdbx_seq_one_letter_code
_entity_poly.pdbx_strand_id
1 'polypeptide(L)'
;MLNSARITCDFLGLKPGDSALLCMSLDYIAGKMVVVRSIERHLHLISVSPSGHPLKDIDLKDANGEITFAAMVPMQVYNTLQVPEERERLTHIRHLIIGGGAIDAALEQELRSLPGNIAIWSTYGMTETLSHIALRRINGAEASEWYQPFDSVKISQTDEGCLVIDAPLVCAETLLTNDIVEIEPYIYNKVEKTRFRIKGRKDNVVCSGGIKIQIEEVEEFLKPHLEKPFMLAKKKDEKFGEIAVLLSENKEIKTVEATVRRLLSDYKYWIPREFRYVEHLPLTETGKPKRSILL
;
A
#
# COMPACT_ATOMS: atom_id res chain seq x y z
N MET A 1 14.56 11.80 11.19
CA MET A 1 14.22 10.45 11.70
C MET A 1 13.51 10.52 13.04
N LEU A 2 14.04 11.22 14.07
CA LEU A 2 13.41 11.26 15.40
C LEU A 2 11.98 11.85 15.36
N ASN A 3 11.74 12.95 14.66
CA ASN A 3 10.39 13.51 14.51
C ASN A 3 9.40 12.50 13.91
N SER A 4 9.80 11.82 12.82
CA SER A 4 8.98 10.79 12.20
C SER A 4 8.69 9.61 13.15
N ALA A 5 9.69 9.21 13.96
CA ALA A 5 9.50 8.18 14.98
C ALA A 5 8.49 8.61 16.05
N ARG A 6 8.66 9.84 16.56
CA ARG A 6 7.80 10.45 17.59
C ARG A 6 6.34 10.51 17.13
N ILE A 7 6.13 11.05 15.93
CA ILE A 7 4.81 11.17 15.31
C ILE A 7 4.10 9.80 15.20
N THR A 8 4.80 8.77 14.72
CA THR A 8 4.22 7.42 14.63
C THR A 8 3.90 6.84 16.00
N CYS A 9 4.83 6.97 16.97
CA CYS A 9 4.63 6.47 18.31
C CYS A 9 3.45 7.16 19.02
N ASP A 10 3.29 8.47 18.82
CA ASP A 10 2.17 9.23 19.38
C ASP A 10 0.84 8.80 18.75
N PHE A 11 0.81 8.67 17.42
CA PHE A 11 -0.40 8.22 16.71
C PHE A 11 -0.87 6.82 17.16
N LEU A 12 0.07 5.88 17.35
CA LEU A 12 -0.23 4.52 17.79
C LEU A 12 -0.38 4.41 19.31
N GLY A 13 -0.11 5.49 20.08
CA GLY A 13 -0.19 5.50 21.53
C GLY A 13 0.86 4.63 22.23
N LEU A 14 2.03 4.39 21.58
CA LEU A 14 3.10 3.58 22.12
C LEU A 14 3.73 4.23 23.35
N LYS A 15 4.05 3.42 24.35
CA LYS A 15 4.58 3.84 25.66
C LYS A 15 5.96 3.23 25.93
N PRO A 16 6.79 3.83 26.80
CA PRO A 16 8.00 3.19 27.28
C PRO A 16 7.72 1.81 27.88
N GLY A 17 8.54 0.84 27.49
CA GLY A 17 8.40 -0.56 27.89
C GLY A 17 7.49 -1.41 26.98
N ASP A 18 6.74 -0.82 26.06
CA ASP A 18 6.03 -1.57 25.02
C ASP A 18 7.01 -2.35 24.13
N SER A 19 6.59 -3.51 23.61
CA SER A 19 7.45 -4.36 22.77
C SER A 19 7.34 -3.96 21.28
N ALA A 20 8.47 -4.00 20.58
CA ALA A 20 8.55 -3.75 19.14
C ALA A 20 9.30 -4.87 18.42
N LEU A 21 8.74 -5.40 17.34
CA LEU A 21 9.36 -6.44 16.52
C LEU A 21 10.16 -5.83 15.37
N LEU A 22 11.48 -6.11 15.35
CA LEU A 22 12.36 -5.87 14.22
C LEU A 22 12.52 -7.15 13.41
N CYS A 23 11.88 -7.23 12.26
CA CYS A 23 11.90 -8.36 11.35
C CYS A 23 12.31 -7.97 9.92
N MET A 24 12.80 -6.75 9.72
CA MET A 24 13.27 -6.21 8.44
C MET A 24 14.74 -5.88 8.49
N SER A 25 15.44 -5.98 7.34
CA SER A 25 16.85 -5.62 7.25
C SER A 25 17.10 -4.14 7.58
N LEU A 26 18.18 -3.89 8.30
CA LEU A 26 18.69 -2.55 8.60
C LEU A 26 19.34 -1.86 7.37
N ASP A 27 19.48 -2.55 6.24
CA ASP A 27 19.90 -1.92 4.98
C ASP A 27 18.83 -0.96 4.46
N TYR A 28 17.57 -1.25 4.78
CA TYR A 28 16.41 -0.46 4.35
C TYR A 28 15.91 0.48 5.45
N ILE A 29 15.35 1.60 5.01
CA ILE A 29 14.81 2.63 5.92
C ILE A 29 13.74 2.08 6.87
N ALA A 30 12.93 1.12 6.42
CA ALA A 30 11.88 0.53 7.23
C ALA A 30 12.43 -0.16 8.50
N GLY A 31 13.47 -1.00 8.38
CA GLY A 31 14.13 -1.61 9.54
C GLY A 31 14.79 -0.57 10.45
N LYS A 32 15.51 0.41 9.85
CA LYS A 32 16.12 1.52 10.61
C LYS A 32 15.07 2.28 11.43
N MET A 33 13.88 2.53 10.86
CA MET A 33 12.83 3.27 11.56
C MET A 33 12.19 2.49 12.71
N VAL A 34 12.18 1.15 12.69
CA VAL A 34 11.78 0.35 13.86
C VAL A 34 12.74 0.61 15.01
N VAL A 35 14.05 0.54 14.75
CA VAL A 35 15.10 0.82 15.77
C VAL A 35 14.98 2.25 16.30
N VAL A 36 14.83 3.25 15.41
CA VAL A 36 14.70 4.66 15.81
C VAL A 36 13.46 4.90 16.68
N ARG A 37 12.32 4.27 16.35
CA ARG A 37 11.12 4.31 17.19
C ARG A 37 11.34 3.69 18.54
N SER A 38 12.06 2.54 18.58
CA SER A 38 12.37 1.85 19.83
C SER A 38 13.28 2.70 20.75
N ILE A 39 14.26 3.35 20.18
CA ILE A 39 15.14 4.28 20.95
C ILE A 39 14.34 5.50 21.42
N GLU A 40 13.57 6.14 20.54
CA GLU A 40 12.82 7.36 20.83
C GLU A 40 11.78 7.15 21.93
N ARG A 41 11.11 5.98 21.93
CA ARG A 41 10.01 5.67 22.86
C ARG A 41 10.40 4.71 23.98
N HIS A 42 11.69 4.31 24.06
CA HIS A 42 12.17 3.32 25.03
C HIS A 42 11.38 2.01 24.97
N LEU A 43 11.18 1.49 23.72
CA LEU A 43 10.50 0.22 23.52
C LEU A 43 11.45 -0.94 23.75
N HIS A 44 10.91 -2.06 24.20
CA HIS A 44 11.62 -3.35 24.25
C HIS A 44 11.72 -3.93 22.84
N LEU A 45 12.92 -3.92 22.26
CA LEU A 45 13.15 -4.36 20.89
C LEU A 45 13.39 -5.87 20.83
N ILE A 46 12.50 -6.59 20.17
CA ILE A 46 12.61 -8.01 19.85
C ILE A 46 13.11 -8.09 18.41
N SER A 47 14.25 -8.74 18.21
CA SER A 47 14.88 -8.83 16.88
C SER A 47 14.91 -10.26 16.37
N VAL A 48 14.45 -10.46 15.15
CA VAL A 48 14.56 -11.72 14.42
C VAL A 48 15.31 -11.51 13.10
N SER A 49 15.90 -12.57 12.57
CA SER A 49 16.55 -12.50 11.26
C SER A 49 15.52 -12.13 10.16
N PRO A 50 15.84 -11.16 9.29
CA PRO A 50 14.97 -10.81 8.18
C PRO A 50 14.67 -12.02 7.30
N SER A 51 13.40 -12.34 7.13
CA SER A 51 12.94 -13.47 6.31
C SER A 51 11.53 -13.21 5.77
N GLY A 52 11.07 -14.09 4.87
CA GLY A 52 9.67 -14.08 4.41
C GLY A 52 8.68 -14.60 5.47
N HIS A 53 9.15 -15.24 6.55
CA HIS A 53 8.37 -15.81 7.64
C HIS A 53 8.85 -15.26 9.00
N PRO A 54 8.56 -13.98 9.29
CA PRO A 54 9.14 -13.28 10.45
C PRO A 54 8.61 -13.77 11.80
N LEU A 55 7.47 -14.46 11.81
CA LEU A 55 6.85 -14.96 13.04
C LEU A 55 7.12 -16.45 13.30
N LYS A 56 7.90 -17.12 12.43
CA LYS A 56 8.13 -18.56 12.51
C LYS A 56 8.70 -19.01 13.87
N ASP A 57 9.73 -18.32 14.33
CA ASP A 57 10.51 -18.74 15.51
C ASP A 57 10.38 -17.76 16.69
N ILE A 58 9.33 -16.93 16.71
CA ILE A 58 9.11 -15.99 17.82
C ILE A 58 8.55 -16.73 19.03
N ASP A 59 9.21 -16.56 20.19
CA ASP A 59 8.63 -16.88 21.49
C ASP A 59 7.91 -15.64 22.04
N LEU A 60 6.58 -15.71 22.12
CA LEU A 60 5.78 -14.61 22.66
C LEU A 60 6.05 -14.34 24.15
N LYS A 61 6.74 -15.23 24.87
CA LYS A 61 7.17 -14.99 26.26
C LYS A 61 8.14 -13.83 26.34
N ASP A 62 8.98 -13.62 25.33
CA ASP A 62 9.89 -12.48 25.26
C ASP A 62 9.17 -11.14 25.15
N ALA A 63 7.89 -11.19 24.77
CA ALA A 63 6.99 -10.05 24.64
C ALA A 63 5.87 -10.02 25.72
N ASN A 64 6.02 -10.76 26.82
CA ASN A 64 4.96 -10.91 27.83
C ASN A 64 3.61 -11.37 27.23
N GLY A 65 3.64 -12.17 26.18
CA GLY A 65 2.45 -12.71 25.49
C GLY A 65 1.90 -11.84 24.38
N GLU A 66 2.37 -10.60 24.20
CA GLU A 66 1.87 -9.67 23.17
C GLU A 66 3.01 -8.79 22.63
N ILE A 67 3.07 -8.67 21.30
CA ILE A 67 3.92 -7.68 20.63
C ILE A 67 3.09 -6.40 20.42
N THR A 68 3.52 -5.30 21.04
CA THR A 68 2.76 -4.04 20.94
C THR A 68 2.84 -3.44 19.54
N PHE A 69 4.01 -3.50 18.88
CA PHE A 69 4.24 -2.88 17.58
C PHE A 69 5.05 -3.78 16.65
N ALA A 70 4.60 -3.92 15.42
CA ALA A 70 5.36 -4.55 14.34
C ALA A 70 5.20 -3.76 13.03
N ALA A 71 6.24 -3.81 12.20
CA ALA A 71 6.21 -3.30 10.84
C ALA A 71 6.64 -4.41 9.87
N MET A 72 5.84 -4.65 8.82
CA MET A 72 6.07 -5.71 7.83
C MET A 72 5.82 -5.21 6.42
N VAL A 73 6.38 -5.92 5.44
CA VAL A 73 6.00 -5.72 4.02
C VAL A 73 4.86 -6.67 3.64
N PRO A 74 4.06 -6.36 2.60
CA PRO A 74 2.92 -7.19 2.20
C PRO A 74 3.26 -8.66 1.99
N MET A 75 4.43 -8.97 1.41
CA MET A 75 4.88 -10.34 1.19
C MET A 75 5.07 -11.12 2.53
N GLN A 76 5.65 -10.49 3.54
CA GLN A 76 5.82 -11.11 4.86
C GLN A 76 4.47 -11.44 5.49
N VAL A 77 3.52 -10.50 5.40
CA VAL A 77 2.16 -10.70 5.92
C VAL A 77 1.44 -11.80 5.17
N TYR A 78 1.51 -11.80 3.85
CA TYR A 78 0.95 -12.87 3.02
C TYR A 78 1.48 -14.24 3.43
N ASN A 79 2.80 -14.42 3.51
CA ASN A 79 3.40 -15.69 3.90
C ASN A 79 3.00 -16.12 5.32
N THR A 80 2.98 -15.18 6.27
CA THR A 80 2.54 -15.42 7.65
C THR A 80 1.11 -15.96 7.70
N LEU A 81 0.21 -15.43 6.87
CA LEU A 81 -1.20 -15.86 6.84
C LEU A 81 -1.38 -17.27 6.25
N GLN A 82 -0.44 -17.77 5.45
CA GLN A 82 -0.48 -19.12 4.87
C GLN A 82 -0.06 -20.21 5.87
N VAL A 83 0.54 -19.87 7.02
CA VAL A 83 1.00 -20.81 8.04
C VAL A 83 0.17 -20.64 9.31
N PRO A 84 -0.63 -21.67 9.73
CA PRO A 84 -1.56 -21.54 10.86
C PRO A 84 -0.93 -21.02 12.14
N GLU A 85 0.26 -21.51 12.50
CA GLU A 85 0.96 -21.13 13.72
C GLU A 85 1.47 -19.67 13.67
N GLU A 86 1.91 -19.21 12.50
CA GLU A 86 2.33 -17.82 12.31
C GLU A 86 1.11 -16.89 12.26
N ARG A 87 0.01 -17.35 11.64
CA ARG A 87 -1.27 -16.62 11.62
C ARG A 87 -1.80 -16.40 13.04
N GLU A 88 -1.71 -17.41 13.91
CA GLU A 88 -2.08 -17.27 15.32
C GLU A 88 -1.19 -16.23 16.00
N ARG A 89 0.14 -16.32 15.86
CA ARG A 89 1.08 -15.36 16.44
C ARG A 89 0.85 -13.93 15.95
N LEU A 90 0.41 -13.75 14.69
CA LEU A 90 0.06 -12.46 14.15
C LEU A 90 -1.07 -11.79 14.94
N THR A 91 -2.04 -12.55 15.45
CA THR A 91 -3.15 -12.02 16.26
C THR A 91 -2.72 -11.52 17.65
N HIS A 92 -1.50 -11.83 18.06
CA HIS A 92 -0.88 -11.31 19.29
C HIS A 92 -0.05 -10.04 19.04
N ILE A 93 -0.20 -9.41 17.88
CA ILE A 93 0.39 -8.09 17.59
C ILE A 93 -0.71 -7.05 17.78
N ARG A 94 -0.50 -6.06 18.64
CA ARG A 94 -1.48 -5.00 18.88
C ARG A 94 -1.57 -4.00 17.72
N HIS A 95 -0.42 -3.54 17.22
CA HIS A 95 -0.33 -2.61 16.09
C HIS A 95 0.60 -3.16 15.01
N LEU A 96 0.04 -3.54 13.88
CA LEU A 96 0.78 -3.94 12.69
C LEU A 96 0.69 -2.84 11.64
N ILE A 97 1.81 -2.25 11.26
CA ILE A 97 1.88 -1.39 10.09
C ILE A 97 2.42 -2.15 8.88
N ILE A 98 1.77 -2.01 7.73
CA ILE A 98 2.16 -2.66 6.48
C ILE A 98 2.55 -1.58 5.48
N GLY A 99 3.78 -1.68 4.97
CA GLY A 99 4.32 -0.69 4.05
C GLY A 99 5.35 -1.24 3.08
N GLY A 100 5.96 -0.37 2.28
CA GLY A 100 6.96 -0.74 1.28
C GLY A 100 6.41 -1.26 -0.04
N GLY A 101 5.11 -1.53 -0.14
CA GLY A 101 4.42 -1.97 -1.36
C GLY A 101 2.90 -1.83 -1.22
N ALA A 102 2.20 -1.94 -2.36
CA ALA A 102 0.75 -1.99 -2.37
C ALA A 102 0.25 -3.30 -1.75
N ILE A 103 -0.80 -3.21 -0.95
CA ILE A 103 -1.55 -4.38 -0.46
C ILE A 103 -2.55 -4.72 -1.55
N ASP A 104 -2.49 -5.93 -2.09
CA ASP A 104 -3.47 -6.35 -3.08
C ASP A 104 -4.84 -6.64 -2.45
N ALA A 105 -5.91 -6.63 -3.27
CA ALA A 105 -7.28 -6.74 -2.77
C ALA A 105 -7.55 -8.08 -2.06
N ALA A 106 -6.93 -9.18 -2.49
CA ALA A 106 -7.13 -10.48 -1.85
C ALA A 106 -6.50 -10.51 -0.46
N LEU A 107 -5.26 -10.02 -0.33
CA LEU A 107 -4.59 -9.87 0.96
C LEU A 107 -5.35 -8.89 1.86
N GLU A 108 -5.83 -7.76 1.33
CA GLU A 108 -6.62 -6.81 2.11
C GLU A 108 -7.92 -7.43 2.64
N GLN A 109 -8.63 -8.21 1.81
CA GLN A 109 -9.84 -8.90 2.24
C GLN A 109 -9.56 -9.91 3.36
N GLU A 110 -8.45 -10.65 3.27
CA GLU A 110 -8.02 -11.57 4.31
C GLU A 110 -7.68 -10.82 5.61
N LEU A 111 -6.95 -9.73 5.53
CA LEU A 111 -6.62 -8.87 6.67
C LEU A 111 -7.87 -8.27 7.34
N ARG A 112 -8.87 -7.89 6.57
CA ARG A 112 -10.17 -7.40 7.09
C ARG A 112 -10.90 -8.45 7.92
N SER A 113 -10.68 -9.72 7.64
CA SER A 113 -11.29 -10.84 8.37
C SER A 113 -10.63 -11.18 9.70
N LEU A 114 -9.45 -10.62 9.99
CA LEU A 114 -8.72 -10.87 11.22
C LEU A 114 -9.41 -10.22 12.44
N PRO A 115 -9.24 -10.80 13.65
CA PRO A 115 -9.87 -10.30 14.86
C PRO A 115 -9.55 -8.82 15.14
N GLY A 116 -10.50 -8.13 15.76
CA GLY A 116 -10.38 -6.69 16.03
C GLY A 116 -9.39 -6.30 17.15
N ASN A 117 -8.82 -7.29 17.87
CA ASN A 117 -7.77 -7.05 18.87
C ASN A 117 -6.42 -6.64 18.25
N ILE A 118 -6.15 -7.01 17.01
CA ILE A 118 -5.04 -6.49 16.23
C ILE A 118 -5.46 -5.26 15.42
N ALA A 119 -4.70 -4.18 15.53
CA ALA A 119 -4.88 -2.97 14.74
C ALA A 119 -3.96 -2.99 13.51
N ILE A 120 -4.52 -3.23 12.32
CA ILE A 120 -3.75 -3.34 11.08
C ILE A 120 -3.86 -2.05 10.29
N TRP A 121 -2.71 -1.50 9.88
CA TRP A 121 -2.60 -0.23 9.21
C TRP A 121 -1.82 -0.35 7.89
N SER A 122 -2.36 0.22 6.82
CA SER A 122 -1.61 0.50 5.60
C SER A 122 -0.91 1.86 5.75
N THR A 123 0.34 1.94 5.30
CA THR A 123 1.12 3.18 5.37
C THR A 123 1.13 3.90 4.03
N TYR A 124 1.08 5.24 4.06
CA TYR A 124 1.39 6.08 2.91
C TYR A 124 2.58 6.98 3.23
N GLY A 125 3.56 6.96 2.36
CA GLY A 125 4.79 7.75 2.44
C GLY A 125 5.71 7.47 1.27
N MET A 126 6.78 8.23 1.19
CA MET A 126 7.77 8.17 0.11
C MET A 126 9.17 8.42 0.66
N THR A 127 10.18 8.30 -0.20
CA THR A 127 11.59 8.51 0.18
C THR A 127 11.80 9.92 0.73
N GLU A 128 11.17 10.90 0.12
CA GLU A 128 11.27 12.33 0.45
C GLU A 128 10.68 12.64 1.83
N THR A 129 9.68 11.88 2.27
CA THR A 129 9.12 11.98 3.62
C THR A 129 9.81 11.07 4.63
N LEU A 130 10.89 10.39 4.22
CA LEU A 130 11.68 9.45 5.01
C LEU A 130 10.91 8.18 5.44
N SER A 131 9.69 8.33 5.87
CA SER A 131 8.79 7.29 6.34
C SER A 131 7.36 7.69 5.98
N HIS A 132 6.37 6.97 6.51
CA HIS A 132 4.98 7.29 6.27
C HIS A 132 4.55 8.60 6.93
N ILE A 133 3.62 9.29 6.28
CA ILE A 133 3.00 10.54 6.74
C ILE A 133 1.50 10.38 7.02
N ALA A 134 0.95 9.26 6.66
CA ALA A 134 -0.45 8.92 6.87
C ALA A 134 -0.62 7.41 7.08
N LEU A 135 -1.65 7.04 7.80
CA LEU A 135 -2.05 5.66 8.06
C LEU A 135 -3.52 5.45 7.69
N ARG A 136 -3.84 4.25 7.20
CA ARG A 136 -5.19 3.80 6.89
C ARG A 136 -5.47 2.52 7.65
N ARG A 137 -6.54 2.51 8.43
CA ARG A 137 -6.99 1.30 9.14
C ARG A 137 -7.54 0.29 8.14
N ILE A 138 -7.08 -0.97 8.21
CA ILE A 138 -7.52 -2.03 7.30
C ILE A 138 -8.67 -2.83 7.89
N ASN A 139 -8.64 -3.16 9.19
CA ASN A 139 -9.56 -4.09 9.82
C ASN A 139 -10.33 -3.47 10.99
N GLY A 140 -11.34 -4.20 11.49
CA GLY A 140 -12.18 -3.79 12.63
C GLY A 140 -13.20 -2.70 12.26
N ALA A 141 -13.86 -2.15 13.27
CA ALA A 141 -14.91 -1.14 13.08
C ALA A 141 -14.43 0.18 12.46
N GLU A 142 -13.13 0.45 12.55
CA GLU A 142 -12.51 1.66 12.00
C GLU A 142 -11.92 1.43 10.61
N ALA A 143 -12.15 0.26 9.99
CA ALA A 143 -11.67 -0.04 8.64
C ALA A 143 -12.16 1.01 7.64
N SER A 144 -11.23 1.51 6.81
CA SER A 144 -11.49 2.61 5.90
C SER A 144 -10.63 2.47 4.64
N GLU A 145 -11.06 3.09 3.55
CA GLU A 145 -10.23 3.29 2.35
C GLU A 145 -9.45 4.61 2.40
N TRP A 146 -9.68 5.40 3.43
CA TRP A 146 -9.12 6.73 3.58
C TRP A 146 -7.88 6.71 4.46
N TYR A 147 -6.81 7.30 3.98
CA TYR A 147 -5.60 7.59 4.73
C TYR A 147 -5.82 8.83 5.60
N GLN A 148 -5.45 8.72 6.85
CA GLN A 148 -5.46 9.80 7.83
C GLN A 148 -4.04 10.37 7.94
N PRO A 149 -3.78 11.59 7.44
CA PRO A 149 -2.52 12.27 7.68
C PRO A 149 -2.29 12.48 9.17
N PHE A 150 -1.04 12.46 9.58
CA PHE A 150 -0.68 12.85 10.94
C PHE A 150 -0.99 14.33 11.18
N ASP A 151 -1.25 14.74 12.42
CA ASP A 151 -1.65 16.10 12.78
C ASP A 151 -0.64 17.19 12.37
N SER A 152 0.64 16.81 12.19
CA SER A 152 1.71 17.69 11.71
C SER A 152 1.81 17.78 10.19
N VAL A 153 0.95 17.09 9.45
CA VAL A 153 0.97 17.01 7.98
C VAL A 153 -0.27 17.68 7.42
N LYS A 154 -0.05 18.63 6.52
CA LYS A 154 -1.11 19.23 5.72
C LYS A 154 -1.10 18.66 4.32
N ILE A 155 -2.28 18.43 3.79
CA ILE A 155 -2.47 17.92 2.43
C ILE A 155 -3.36 18.84 1.62
N SER A 156 -3.11 18.91 0.33
CA SER A 156 -3.94 19.60 -0.66
C SER A 156 -3.81 18.90 -2.02
N GLN A 157 -4.49 19.40 -3.02
CA GLN A 157 -4.42 18.90 -4.40
C GLN A 157 -3.94 19.98 -5.35
N THR A 158 -3.24 19.56 -6.41
CA THR A 158 -3.03 20.39 -7.59
C THR A 158 -4.32 20.47 -8.43
N ASP A 159 -4.36 21.38 -9.43
CA ASP A 159 -5.47 21.46 -10.39
C ASP A 159 -5.69 20.14 -11.17
N GLU A 160 -4.66 19.30 -11.27
CA GLU A 160 -4.73 17.97 -11.90
C GLU A 160 -5.15 16.85 -10.92
N GLY A 161 -5.45 17.18 -9.67
CA GLY A 161 -5.87 16.24 -8.64
C GLY A 161 -4.72 15.47 -7.98
N CYS A 162 -3.46 15.85 -8.20
CA CYS A 162 -2.31 15.20 -7.57
C CYS A 162 -2.13 15.68 -6.12
N LEU A 163 -1.76 14.75 -5.24
CA LEU A 163 -1.52 15.05 -3.83
C LEU A 163 -0.33 15.98 -3.64
N VAL A 164 -0.53 17.02 -2.85
CA VAL A 164 0.48 17.94 -2.36
C VAL A 164 0.64 17.71 -0.86
N ILE A 165 1.88 17.57 -0.39
CA ILE A 165 2.21 17.25 1.01
C ILE A 165 3.08 18.38 1.58
N ASP A 166 2.62 18.95 2.70
CA ASP A 166 3.38 19.86 3.54
C ASP A 166 3.60 19.18 4.91
N ALA A 167 4.82 18.71 5.15
CA ALA A 167 5.18 17.92 6.33
C ALA A 167 6.49 18.44 6.96
N PRO A 168 6.51 19.68 7.49
CA PRO A 168 7.73 20.41 7.85
C PRO A 168 8.59 19.74 8.93
N LEU A 169 8.03 18.84 9.73
CA LEU A 169 8.79 18.06 10.72
C LEU A 169 9.65 16.95 10.12
N VAL A 170 9.37 16.53 8.89
CA VAL A 170 10.07 15.41 8.22
C VAL A 170 10.68 15.81 6.88
N CYS A 171 10.11 16.77 6.19
CA CYS A 171 10.61 17.35 4.95
C CYS A 171 10.42 18.88 4.97
N ALA A 172 11.48 19.62 4.69
CA ALA A 172 11.43 21.09 4.71
C ALA A 172 10.69 21.68 3.49
N GLU A 173 10.59 20.91 2.41
CA GLU A 173 9.97 21.34 1.15
C GLU A 173 8.56 20.79 1.04
N THR A 174 7.66 21.56 0.42
CA THR A 174 6.36 21.08 0.00
C THR A 174 6.54 20.11 -1.17
N LEU A 175 6.02 18.90 -1.04
CA LEU A 175 6.19 17.84 -2.04
C LEU A 175 4.99 17.80 -2.98
N LEU A 176 5.25 17.83 -4.27
CA LEU A 176 4.28 17.57 -5.33
C LEU A 176 4.42 16.11 -5.74
N THR A 177 3.35 15.33 -5.60
CA THR A 177 3.37 13.91 -5.98
C THR A 177 2.72 13.69 -7.35
N ASN A 178 2.89 12.49 -7.88
CA ASN A 178 2.13 12.01 -9.04
C ASN A 178 0.92 11.15 -8.65
N ASP A 179 0.60 11.07 -7.35
CA ASP A 179 -0.53 10.27 -6.86
C ASP A 179 -1.81 11.09 -6.96
N ILE A 180 -2.74 10.65 -7.83
CA ILE A 180 -4.06 11.24 -7.96
C ILE A 180 -4.89 10.80 -6.77
N VAL A 181 -5.49 11.77 -6.07
CA VAL A 181 -6.21 11.50 -4.82
C VAL A 181 -7.58 12.18 -4.82
N GLU A 182 -8.41 11.70 -3.95
CA GLU A 182 -9.61 12.40 -3.49
C GLU A 182 -9.37 12.82 -2.05
N ILE A 183 -9.70 14.05 -1.71
CA ILE A 183 -9.55 14.62 -0.36
C ILE A 183 -10.94 14.99 0.16
N GLU A 184 -11.24 14.63 1.39
CA GLU A 184 -12.47 15.03 2.04
C GLU A 184 -12.25 15.49 3.50
N PRO A 185 -13.03 16.43 4.01
CA PRO A 185 -13.09 16.74 5.43
C PRO A 185 -13.83 15.64 6.18
N TYR A 186 -13.43 15.39 7.42
CA TYR A 186 -14.16 14.54 8.35
C TYR A 186 -14.01 15.02 9.78
N ILE A 187 -14.95 14.64 10.65
CA ILE A 187 -14.90 15.02 12.07
C ILE A 187 -14.35 13.83 12.88
N TYR A 188 -13.25 14.09 13.58
CA TYR A 188 -12.68 13.16 14.53
C TYR A 188 -12.51 13.82 15.89
N ASN A 189 -13.12 13.24 16.93
CA ASN A 189 -13.12 13.79 18.29
C ASN A 189 -13.54 15.28 18.36
N LYS A 190 -14.57 15.65 17.60
CA LYS A 190 -15.10 17.04 17.47
C LYS A 190 -14.12 18.03 16.81
N VAL A 191 -13.05 17.56 16.20
CA VAL A 191 -12.10 18.35 15.44
C VAL A 191 -12.26 18.02 13.96
N GLU A 192 -12.37 19.06 13.13
CA GLU A 192 -12.36 18.89 11.68
C GLU A 192 -10.94 18.56 11.23
N LYS A 193 -10.80 17.45 10.49
CA LYS A 193 -9.56 16.95 9.89
C LYS A 193 -9.80 16.65 8.41
N THR A 194 -8.72 16.48 7.67
CA THR A 194 -8.74 16.03 6.26
C THR A 194 -8.22 14.62 6.14
N ARG A 195 -8.80 13.84 5.23
CA ARG A 195 -8.32 12.52 4.85
C ARG A 195 -8.31 12.37 3.34
N PHE A 196 -7.56 11.43 2.83
CA PHE A 196 -7.46 11.21 1.39
C PHE A 196 -7.49 9.73 1.03
N ARG A 197 -7.93 9.43 -0.17
CA ARG A 197 -7.78 8.11 -0.78
C ARG A 197 -7.09 8.23 -2.13
N ILE A 198 -6.27 7.22 -2.45
CA ILE A 198 -5.52 7.16 -3.69
C ILE A 198 -6.45 6.62 -4.77
N LYS A 199 -6.54 7.32 -5.91
CA LYS A 199 -7.26 6.89 -7.10
C LYS A 199 -6.34 6.22 -8.11
N GLY A 200 -5.06 6.57 -8.11
CA GLY A 200 -4.05 6.05 -9.01
C GLY A 200 -2.89 7.02 -9.16
N ARG A 201 -2.12 6.86 -10.22
CA ARG A 201 -0.98 7.72 -10.50
C ARG A 201 -1.12 8.45 -11.82
N LYS A 202 -0.72 9.71 -11.87
CA LYS A 202 -0.67 10.52 -13.10
C LYS A 202 0.15 9.83 -14.20
N ASP A 203 1.25 9.16 -13.81
CA ASP A 203 2.12 8.43 -14.73
C ASP A 203 1.41 7.24 -15.40
N ASN A 204 0.34 6.73 -14.80
CA ASN A 204 -0.42 5.57 -15.26
C ASN A 204 -1.72 5.95 -16.00
N VAL A 205 -1.95 7.24 -16.26
CA VAL A 205 -3.05 7.67 -17.12
C VAL A 205 -2.70 7.39 -18.57
N VAL A 206 -3.57 6.71 -19.30
CA VAL A 206 -3.49 6.53 -20.75
C VAL A 206 -4.33 7.61 -21.42
N CYS A 207 -3.70 8.44 -22.24
CA CYS A 207 -4.39 9.48 -23.00
C CYS A 207 -4.72 8.96 -24.42
N SER A 208 -5.87 8.28 -24.57
CA SER A 208 -6.28 7.65 -25.83
C SER A 208 -7.31 8.47 -26.55
N GLY A 209 -6.94 9.09 -27.68
CA GLY A 209 -7.85 9.90 -28.49
C GLY A 209 -8.48 11.08 -27.72
N GLY A 210 -7.75 11.68 -26.77
CA GLY A 210 -8.21 12.77 -25.92
C GLY A 210 -8.97 12.34 -24.66
N ILE A 211 -9.17 11.03 -24.46
CA ILE A 211 -9.82 10.49 -23.27
C ILE A 211 -8.73 10.01 -22.29
N LYS A 212 -8.84 10.42 -21.03
CA LYS A 212 -7.96 9.99 -19.95
C LYS A 212 -8.53 8.73 -19.32
N ILE A 213 -7.74 7.66 -19.29
CA ILE A 213 -8.10 6.35 -18.72
C ILE A 213 -7.14 6.08 -17.59
N GLN A 214 -7.64 5.97 -16.36
CA GLN A 214 -6.83 5.59 -15.19
C GLN A 214 -6.66 4.08 -15.18
N ILE A 215 -5.43 3.60 -15.34
CA ILE A 215 -5.13 2.17 -15.42
C ILE A 215 -5.60 1.43 -14.16
N GLU A 216 -5.34 1.98 -13.00
CA GLU A 216 -5.68 1.34 -11.73
C GLU A 216 -7.19 1.14 -11.56
N GLU A 217 -8.02 2.07 -12.00
CA GLU A 217 -9.49 1.92 -11.94
C GLU A 217 -9.97 0.75 -12.82
N VAL A 218 -9.40 0.62 -14.01
CA VAL A 218 -9.74 -0.49 -14.92
C VAL A 218 -9.26 -1.83 -14.36
N GLU A 219 -8.05 -1.88 -13.80
CA GLU A 219 -7.50 -3.08 -13.18
C GLU A 219 -8.31 -3.52 -11.96
N GLU A 220 -8.69 -2.58 -11.09
CA GLU A 220 -9.50 -2.86 -9.91
C GLU A 220 -10.86 -3.44 -10.30
N PHE A 221 -11.51 -2.88 -11.33
CA PHE A 221 -12.76 -3.40 -11.86
C PHE A 221 -12.62 -4.83 -12.43
N LEU A 222 -11.53 -5.12 -13.14
CA LEU A 222 -11.32 -6.42 -13.79
C LEU A 222 -10.81 -7.51 -12.84
N LYS A 223 -10.14 -7.16 -11.76
CA LYS A 223 -9.46 -8.06 -10.85
C LYS A 223 -10.34 -9.19 -10.29
N PRO A 224 -11.60 -8.96 -9.86
CA PRO A 224 -12.48 -10.03 -9.39
C PRO A 224 -12.89 -11.04 -10.45
N HIS A 225 -12.65 -10.73 -11.72
CA HIS A 225 -13.16 -11.51 -12.86
C HIS A 225 -12.08 -12.24 -13.66
N LEU A 226 -10.81 -11.99 -13.37
CA LEU A 226 -9.68 -12.61 -14.06
C LEU A 226 -8.85 -13.41 -13.06
N GLU A 227 -8.80 -14.74 -13.29
CA GLU A 227 -8.12 -15.68 -12.36
C GLU A 227 -6.59 -15.60 -12.41
N LYS A 228 -6.03 -15.28 -13.58
CA LYS A 228 -4.59 -15.22 -13.77
C LYS A 228 -4.07 -13.79 -13.64
N PRO A 229 -2.82 -13.61 -13.19
CA PRO A 229 -2.20 -12.30 -13.11
C PRO A 229 -2.31 -11.54 -14.42
N PHE A 230 -2.65 -10.27 -14.32
CA PHE A 230 -2.71 -9.34 -15.45
C PHE A 230 -2.31 -7.94 -15.01
N MET A 231 -1.98 -7.10 -15.96
CA MET A 231 -1.77 -5.67 -15.75
C MET A 231 -2.09 -4.91 -17.03
N LEU A 232 -2.45 -3.64 -16.88
CA LEU A 232 -2.52 -2.72 -18.00
C LEU A 232 -1.19 -1.96 -18.12
N ALA A 233 -0.75 -1.82 -19.35
CA ALA A 233 0.39 -0.98 -19.72
C ALA A 233 -0.04 0.02 -20.77
N LYS A 234 0.72 1.11 -20.92
CA LYS A 234 0.48 2.08 -21.97
C LYS A 234 1.50 1.93 -23.10
N LYS A 235 1.04 2.10 -24.32
CA LYS A 235 1.83 2.05 -25.54
C LYS A 235 1.55 3.28 -26.37
N LYS A 236 2.58 3.84 -26.99
CA LYS A 236 2.41 4.91 -27.99
C LYS A 236 1.67 4.38 -29.22
N ASP A 237 0.77 5.16 -29.74
CA ASP A 237 -0.04 4.85 -30.93
C ASP A 237 -0.13 6.10 -31.82
N GLU A 238 0.12 5.95 -33.13
CA GLU A 238 0.13 7.05 -34.08
C GLU A 238 -1.23 7.75 -34.22
N LYS A 239 -2.31 6.99 -34.10
CA LYS A 239 -3.67 7.50 -34.28
C LYS A 239 -4.28 8.08 -33.02
N PHE A 240 -4.01 7.44 -31.87
CA PHE A 240 -4.68 7.76 -30.60
C PHE A 240 -3.75 8.47 -29.60
N GLY A 241 -2.47 8.68 -29.95
CA GLY A 241 -1.44 9.17 -29.04
C GLY A 241 -0.93 8.06 -28.12
N GLU A 242 -1.80 7.54 -27.27
CA GLU A 242 -1.53 6.36 -26.43
C GLU A 242 -2.71 5.38 -26.49
N ILE A 243 -2.42 4.11 -26.23
CA ILE A 243 -3.42 3.06 -26.06
C ILE A 243 -3.13 2.23 -24.81
N ALA A 244 -4.19 1.70 -24.19
CA ALA A 244 -4.08 0.69 -23.16
C ALA A 244 -3.85 -0.69 -23.79
N VAL A 245 -2.89 -1.43 -23.23
CA VAL A 245 -2.56 -2.81 -23.57
C VAL A 245 -2.76 -3.67 -22.34
N LEU A 246 -3.54 -4.75 -22.42
CA LEU A 246 -3.66 -5.70 -21.34
C LEU A 246 -2.62 -6.81 -21.53
N LEU A 247 -1.74 -6.97 -20.55
CA LEU A 247 -0.78 -8.06 -20.42
C LEU A 247 -1.35 -9.09 -19.45
N SER A 248 -1.30 -10.38 -19.79
CA SER A 248 -1.78 -11.45 -18.90
C SER A 248 -0.89 -12.69 -19.00
N GLU A 249 -0.72 -13.36 -17.86
CA GLU A 249 -0.07 -14.68 -17.76
C GLU A 249 -1.02 -15.83 -18.17
N ASN A 250 -2.23 -15.51 -18.64
CA ASN A 250 -3.14 -16.50 -19.16
C ASN A 250 -2.82 -16.77 -20.65
N LYS A 251 -2.44 -18.02 -20.96
CA LYS A 251 -2.14 -18.45 -22.34
C LYS A 251 -3.35 -18.32 -23.28
N GLU A 252 -4.57 -18.45 -22.73
CA GLU A 252 -5.83 -18.31 -23.47
C GLU A 252 -6.21 -16.84 -23.65
N ILE A 253 -5.31 -16.04 -24.21
CA ILE A 253 -5.48 -14.57 -24.31
C ILE A 253 -6.75 -14.14 -25.02
N LYS A 254 -7.24 -14.92 -25.99
CA LYS A 254 -8.51 -14.65 -26.68
C LYS A 254 -9.73 -14.78 -25.76
N THR A 255 -9.68 -15.71 -24.82
CA THR A 255 -10.72 -15.88 -23.78
C THR A 255 -10.70 -14.70 -22.83
N VAL A 256 -9.51 -14.24 -22.42
CA VAL A 256 -9.35 -13.03 -21.59
C VAL A 256 -9.92 -11.83 -22.33
N GLU A 257 -9.58 -11.62 -23.61
CA GLU A 257 -10.11 -10.53 -24.43
C GLU A 257 -11.64 -10.55 -24.49
N ALA A 258 -12.25 -11.70 -24.79
CA ALA A 258 -13.70 -11.84 -24.88
C ALA A 258 -14.37 -11.52 -23.53
N THR A 259 -13.78 -11.97 -22.42
CA THR A 259 -14.28 -11.70 -21.07
C THR A 259 -14.20 -10.21 -20.74
N VAL A 260 -13.04 -9.57 -20.98
CA VAL A 260 -12.83 -8.14 -20.69
C VAL A 260 -13.77 -7.28 -21.55
N ARG A 261 -13.90 -7.57 -22.84
CA ARG A 261 -14.83 -6.83 -23.73
C ARG A 261 -16.29 -6.93 -23.29
N ARG A 262 -16.69 -8.11 -22.79
CA ARG A 262 -18.04 -8.32 -22.24
C ARG A 262 -18.25 -7.52 -20.95
N LEU A 263 -17.31 -7.58 -20.02
CA LEU A 263 -17.39 -6.88 -18.74
C LEU A 263 -17.40 -5.35 -18.90
N LEU A 264 -16.61 -4.84 -19.84
CA LEU A 264 -16.46 -3.42 -20.10
C LEU A 264 -17.42 -2.91 -21.22
N SER A 265 -18.48 -3.65 -21.55
CA SER A 265 -19.43 -3.24 -22.63
C SER A 265 -20.01 -1.84 -22.42
N ASP A 266 -20.28 -1.47 -21.15
CA ASP A 266 -20.82 -0.16 -20.78
C ASP A 266 -19.74 0.91 -20.60
N TYR A 267 -18.46 0.48 -20.52
CA TYR A 267 -17.28 1.33 -20.35
C TYR A 267 -16.37 1.25 -21.57
N LYS A 268 -16.88 1.55 -22.76
CA LYS A 268 -16.21 1.33 -24.04
C LYS A 268 -14.79 1.91 -24.14
N TYR A 269 -14.54 3.03 -23.45
CA TYR A 269 -13.22 3.67 -23.44
C TYR A 269 -12.20 2.96 -22.56
N TRP A 270 -12.63 2.13 -21.61
CA TRP A 270 -11.77 1.34 -20.75
C TRP A 270 -11.27 0.07 -21.43
N ILE A 271 -11.89 -0.35 -22.54
CA ILE A 271 -11.51 -1.57 -23.24
C ILE A 271 -10.10 -1.42 -23.81
N PRO A 272 -9.14 -2.26 -23.38
CA PRO A 272 -7.80 -2.25 -23.96
C PRO A 272 -7.85 -2.50 -25.47
N ARG A 273 -7.01 -1.80 -26.22
CA ARG A 273 -6.95 -1.98 -27.68
C ARG A 273 -6.10 -3.17 -28.10
N GLU A 274 -5.16 -3.57 -27.26
CA GLU A 274 -4.34 -4.76 -27.46
C GLU A 274 -4.42 -5.66 -26.23
N PHE A 275 -4.33 -6.97 -26.48
CA PHE A 275 -4.26 -8.04 -25.47
C PHE A 275 -3.06 -8.91 -25.80
N ARG A 276 -2.17 -9.14 -24.83
CA ARG A 276 -0.96 -9.91 -25.00
C ARG A 276 -0.76 -10.92 -23.89
N TYR A 277 -0.40 -12.12 -24.29
CA TYR A 277 0.14 -13.11 -23.36
C TYR A 277 1.59 -12.75 -23.02
N VAL A 278 1.96 -12.87 -21.76
CA VAL A 278 3.33 -12.79 -21.24
C VAL A 278 3.57 -13.96 -20.30
N GLU A 279 4.78 -14.51 -20.30
CA GLU A 279 5.12 -15.59 -19.39
C GLU A 279 5.14 -15.10 -17.94
N HIS A 280 5.68 -13.91 -17.70
CA HIS A 280 5.67 -13.21 -16.43
C HIS A 280 5.37 -11.73 -16.64
N LEU A 281 4.55 -11.16 -15.74
CA LEU A 281 4.30 -9.73 -15.75
C LEU A 281 5.59 -8.95 -15.47
N PRO A 282 5.87 -7.87 -16.22
CA PRO A 282 7.05 -7.07 -15.99
C PRO A 282 6.95 -6.28 -14.68
N LEU A 283 7.85 -6.59 -13.75
CA LEU A 283 7.95 -5.95 -12.46
C LEU A 283 9.29 -5.23 -12.31
N THR A 284 9.34 -4.24 -11.42
CA THR A 284 10.59 -3.62 -10.96
C THR A 284 11.31 -4.56 -9.98
N GLU A 285 12.56 -4.27 -9.63
CA GLU A 285 13.33 -5.00 -8.60
C GLU A 285 12.60 -5.03 -7.24
N THR A 286 11.75 -4.05 -6.99
CA THR A 286 10.94 -3.94 -5.77
C THR A 286 9.55 -4.58 -5.89
N GLY A 287 9.29 -5.34 -6.98
CA GLY A 287 8.02 -6.05 -7.22
C GLY A 287 6.86 -5.15 -7.67
N LYS A 288 7.09 -3.88 -8.02
CA LYS A 288 6.03 -2.99 -8.54
C LYS A 288 5.82 -3.20 -10.05
N PRO A 289 4.58 -3.06 -10.57
CA PRO A 289 4.31 -3.13 -12.00
C PRO A 289 5.13 -2.14 -12.82
N LYS A 290 5.85 -2.62 -13.83
CA LYS A 290 6.60 -1.80 -14.78
C LYS A 290 5.71 -1.49 -15.98
N ARG A 291 4.94 -0.40 -15.92
CA ARG A 291 3.88 -0.07 -16.88
C ARG A 291 4.35 0.65 -18.14
N SER A 292 5.47 1.34 -18.09
CA SER A 292 6.12 1.93 -19.26
C SER A 292 7.01 0.89 -19.92
N ILE A 293 6.43 0.07 -20.77
CA ILE A 293 7.17 -0.89 -21.57
C ILE A 293 7.27 -0.31 -22.96
N LEU A 294 8.50 -0.31 -23.53
CA LEU A 294 8.69 -0.19 -24.96
C LEU A 294 8.17 -1.51 -25.58
N LEU A 295 6.87 -1.55 -25.85
CA LEU A 295 6.20 -2.65 -26.52
C LEU A 295 6.33 -2.51 -28.04
#